data_53a809e9880ebdeb96020ae68a8c419a
#
_entry.id   53a809e9880ebdeb96020ae68a8c419a
#
_cell.length_a   1.000
_cell.length_b   1.000
_cell.length_c   1.000
_cell.angle_alpha   90.00
_cell.angle_beta   90.00
_cell.angle_gamma   90.00
#
_symmetry.space_group_name_H-M   'P 1'
#
loop_
_entity.id
_entity.type
_entity.pdbx_description
1 polymer ?
#
loop_
_entity_poly.entity_id
_entity_poly.type
_entity_poly.pdbx_seq_one_letter_code
_entity_poly.pdbx_strand_id
1 'polypeptide(L)'
;MKGIFGVLLTILLCPFHAMAQANSTVFRFSDGGTATVREIVVGDPAAVDTLVFTYGGSGCTDLARYWLPTLADGMDIPARFMALNKRHVVSGQAQGGGSDACSREFRAWNLPRHWMADYMEFVSRTLAAEPGRWKNVVLVGGSEGGALAARVARARSDITHLIVVGDGGWSMRDNLSSLMGADVVEAAWKDIARHPDSAEALWRGHPYRYWFDTFDHAPLVDYLALGIPVIIGFGERDSSVPAASAHEVLRAARAAGKQNIGLVVYPGADHSLQAEGHDHLREFLRGAGQGIASGRLD
;
A
#
# COMPACT_ATOMS: atom_id res chain seq x y z
N MET A 1 -29.26 -41.78 49.40
CA MET A 1 -29.57 -40.93 48.19
C MET A 1 -28.36 -40.07 47.89
N LYS A 2 -27.59 -40.42 46.84
CA LYS A 2 -26.41 -39.68 46.41
C LYS A 2 -26.77 -38.97 45.10
N GLY A 3 -26.86 -37.62 45.17
CA GLY A 3 -27.12 -36.80 44.00
C GLY A 3 -25.85 -36.64 43.18
N ILE A 4 -25.91 -36.96 41.89
CA ILE A 4 -24.85 -36.75 40.91
C ILE A 4 -25.12 -35.38 40.27
N PHE A 5 -24.26 -34.42 40.55
CA PHE A 5 -24.22 -33.12 39.82
C PHE A 5 -23.46 -33.32 38.53
N GLY A 6 -24.17 -33.32 37.40
CA GLY A 6 -23.57 -33.28 36.08
C GLY A 6 -23.15 -31.85 35.74
N VAL A 7 -21.83 -31.62 35.56
CA VAL A 7 -21.28 -30.37 35.03
C VAL A 7 -21.45 -30.40 33.51
N LEU A 8 -22.29 -29.52 32.98
CA LEU A 8 -22.41 -29.28 31.55
C LEU A 8 -21.23 -28.41 31.09
N LEU A 9 -20.27 -29.03 30.41
CA LEU A 9 -19.14 -28.32 29.80
C LEU A 9 -19.61 -27.70 28.48
N THR A 10 -19.93 -26.42 28.49
CA THR A 10 -20.25 -25.67 27.27
C THR A 10 -18.91 -25.36 26.54
N ILE A 11 -18.61 -26.12 25.49
CA ILE A 11 -17.49 -25.85 24.61
C ILE A 11 -17.87 -24.64 23.75
N LEU A 12 -17.33 -23.46 24.06
CA LEU A 12 -17.33 -22.30 23.16
C LEU A 12 -16.47 -22.65 21.96
N LEU A 13 -17.09 -23.01 20.85
CA LEU A 13 -16.48 -23.08 19.55
C LEU A 13 -16.17 -21.64 19.15
N CYS A 14 -14.94 -21.16 19.40
CA CYS A 14 -14.41 -20.00 18.69
C CYS A 14 -14.43 -20.33 17.18
N PRO A 15 -15.06 -19.52 16.33
CA PRO A 15 -14.96 -19.72 14.90
C PRO A 15 -13.49 -19.48 14.51
N PHE A 16 -12.79 -20.56 14.19
CA PHE A 16 -11.55 -20.46 13.43
C PHE A 16 -11.92 -19.83 12.09
N HIS A 17 -11.66 -18.54 11.93
CA HIS A 17 -11.65 -17.94 10.60
C HIS A 17 -10.51 -18.62 9.85
N ALA A 18 -10.84 -19.57 9.00
CA ALA A 18 -9.90 -20.11 8.05
C ALA A 18 -9.39 -18.91 7.23
N MET A 19 -8.10 -18.62 7.31
CA MET A 19 -7.49 -17.58 6.45
C MET A 19 -7.88 -17.93 5.02
N ALA A 20 -8.67 -17.08 4.37
CA ALA A 20 -9.07 -17.27 2.99
C ALA A 20 -7.80 -17.29 2.15
N GLN A 21 -7.57 -18.42 1.47
CA GLN A 21 -6.40 -18.57 0.61
C GLN A 21 -6.57 -17.60 -0.56
N ALA A 22 -5.55 -16.77 -0.82
CA ALA A 22 -5.60 -15.84 -1.92
C ALA A 22 -5.70 -16.59 -3.26
N ASN A 23 -6.74 -16.31 -4.02
CA ASN A 23 -6.86 -16.77 -5.40
C ASN A 23 -5.77 -16.09 -6.26
N SER A 24 -5.36 -16.78 -7.32
CA SER A 24 -4.33 -16.30 -8.22
C SER A 24 -4.81 -16.39 -9.65
N THR A 25 -4.76 -15.26 -10.37
CA THR A 25 -5.05 -15.18 -11.78
C THR A 25 -3.97 -14.38 -12.52
N VAL A 26 -3.93 -14.51 -13.86
CA VAL A 26 -3.00 -13.73 -14.69
C VAL A 26 -3.77 -12.58 -15.33
N PHE A 27 -3.34 -11.36 -15.07
CA PHE A 27 -3.79 -10.19 -15.78
C PHE A 27 -2.91 -9.99 -17.03
N ARG A 28 -3.54 -9.82 -18.18
CA ARG A 28 -2.85 -9.52 -19.44
C ARG A 28 -3.13 -8.07 -19.81
N PHE A 29 -2.06 -7.29 -19.89
CA PHE A 29 -2.10 -5.88 -20.28
C PHE A 29 -2.35 -5.70 -21.78
N SER A 30 -2.75 -4.50 -22.17
CA SER A 30 -3.00 -4.12 -23.57
C SER A 30 -1.73 -4.20 -24.44
N ASP A 31 -0.54 -4.05 -23.85
CA ASP A 31 0.76 -4.20 -24.51
C ASP A 31 1.21 -5.66 -24.65
N GLY A 32 0.38 -6.63 -24.22
CA GLY A 32 0.69 -8.07 -24.22
C GLY A 32 1.47 -8.57 -23.01
N GLY A 33 2.00 -7.69 -22.17
CA GLY A 33 2.65 -8.06 -20.90
C GLY A 33 1.68 -8.71 -19.92
N THR A 34 2.21 -9.32 -18.87
CA THR A 34 1.39 -9.99 -17.86
C THR A 34 1.87 -9.69 -16.46
N ALA A 35 0.95 -9.72 -15.50
CA ALA A 35 1.25 -9.74 -14.07
C ALA A 35 0.27 -10.66 -13.33
N THR A 36 0.66 -11.11 -12.15
CA THR A 36 -0.22 -11.92 -11.30
C THR A 36 -1.13 -11.02 -10.48
N VAL A 37 -2.43 -11.32 -10.53
CA VAL A 37 -3.44 -10.75 -9.61
C VAL A 37 -3.65 -11.73 -8.48
N ARG A 38 -3.70 -11.20 -7.26
CA ARG A 38 -4.08 -11.92 -6.05
C ARG A 38 -5.38 -11.37 -5.53
N GLU A 39 -6.27 -12.26 -5.06
CA GLU A 39 -7.60 -11.90 -4.60
C GLU A 39 -7.95 -12.64 -3.31
N ILE A 40 -8.53 -11.90 -2.36
CA ILE A 40 -9.18 -12.46 -1.17
C ILE A 40 -10.56 -11.81 -1.08
N VAL A 41 -11.61 -12.63 -0.84
CA VAL A 41 -12.95 -12.13 -0.57
C VAL A 41 -13.31 -12.45 0.88
N VAL A 42 -13.67 -11.44 1.65
CA VAL A 42 -14.18 -11.53 3.01
C VAL A 42 -15.69 -11.28 2.96
N GLY A 43 -16.48 -12.21 3.48
CA GLY A 43 -17.93 -12.16 3.40
C GLY A 43 -18.51 -12.91 2.19
N ASP A 44 -19.80 -12.69 1.91
CA ASP A 44 -20.47 -13.30 0.76
C ASP A 44 -20.04 -12.61 -0.54
N PRO A 45 -19.42 -13.32 -1.49
CA PRO A 45 -18.97 -12.74 -2.76
C PRO A 45 -20.07 -12.03 -3.58
N ALA A 46 -21.34 -12.46 -3.41
CA ALA A 46 -22.47 -11.86 -4.11
C ALA A 46 -22.96 -10.55 -3.45
N ALA A 47 -22.73 -10.42 -2.15
CA ALA A 47 -23.24 -9.32 -1.33
C ALA A 47 -22.21 -8.21 -1.05
N VAL A 48 -20.91 -8.46 -1.19
CA VAL A 48 -19.89 -7.45 -0.94
C VAL A 48 -19.99 -6.31 -1.95
N ASP A 49 -20.02 -5.09 -1.46
CA ASP A 49 -20.12 -3.83 -2.24
C ASP A 49 -18.87 -2.94 -2.09
N THR A 50 -17.87 -3.43 -1.39
CA THR A 50 -16.58 -2.76 -1.18
C THR A 50 -15.47 -3.48 -1.92
N LEU A 51 -14.75 -2.75 -2.77
CA LEU A 51 -13.60 -3.23 -3.52
C LEU A 51 -12.34 -2.51 -3.04
N VAL A 52 -11.36 -3.28 -2.61
CA VAL A 52 -10.07 -2.78 -2.10
C VAL A 52 -8.96 -3.17 -3.07
N PHE A 53 -8.34 -2.19 -3.70
CA PHE A 53 -7.11 -2.38 -4.45
C PHE A 53 -5.91 -2.06 -3.55
N THR A 54 -4.90 -2.89 -3.57
CA THR A 54 -3.70 -2.65 -2.78
C THR A 54 -2.42 -2.59 -3.60
N TYR A 55 -1.53 -1.74 -3.15
CA TYR A 55 -0.22 -1.45 -3.74
C TYR A 55 0.87 -1.77 -2.74
N GLY A 56 1.81 -2.60 -3.15
CA GLY A 56 2.96 -2.95 -2.32
C GLY A 56 4.04 -1.88 -2.32
N GLY A 57 4.93 -1.94 -1.35
CA GLY A 57 6.13 -1.12 -1.27
C GLY A 57 7.18 -1.46 -2.33
N SER A 58 8.41 -1.02 -2.12
CA SER A 58 9.53 -1.26 -3.02
C SER A 58 9.93 -2.74 -3.10
N GLY A 59 10.62 -3.11 -4.19
CA GLY A 59 11.09 -4.47 -4.45
C GLY A 59 10.07 -5.38 -5.14
N CYS A 60 10.43 -6.68 -5.23
CA CYS A 60 9.74 -7.71 -6.01
C CYS A 60 8.97 -8.70 -5.14
N THR A 61 8.32 -8.23 -4.08
CA THR A 61 7.55 -9.09 -3.17
C THR A 61 6.22 -9.51 -3.79
N ASP A 62 5.89 -10.80 -3.72
CA ASP A 62 4.55 -11.28 -4.01
C ASP A 62 3.58 -10.83 -2.90
N LEU A 63 2.62 -10.00 -3.25
CA LEU A 63 1.70 -9.36 -2.30
C LEU A 63 0.78 -10.36 -1.57
N ALA A 64 0.56 -11.55 -2.14
CA ALA A 64 -0.19 -12.61 -1.47
C ALA A 64 0.54 -13.23 -0.28
N ARG A 65 1.86 -13.03 -0.18
CA ARG A 65 2.65 -13.66 0.88
C ARG A 65 2.42 -13.05 2.25
N TYR A 66 2.24 -11.73 2.29
CA TYR A 66 2.08 -11.02 3.56
C TYR A 66 1.04 -9.88 3.45
N TRP A 67 1.22 -8.97 2.52
CA TRP A 67 0.50 -7.70 2.48
C TRP A 67 -1.01 -7.87 2.30
N LEU A 68 -1.43 -8.61 1.28
CA LEU A 68 -2.86 -8.81 0.99
C LEU A 68 -3.61 -9.55 2.12
N PRO A 69 -3.08 -10.67 2.68
CA PRO A 69 -3.70 -11.31 3.84
C PRO A 69 -3.78 -10.40 5.07
N THR A 70 -2.72 -9.61 5.33
CA THR A 70 -2.70 -8.65 6.44
C THR A 70 -3.79 -7.59 6.30
N LEU A 71 -4.02 -7.08 5.09
CA LEU A 71 -5.09 -6.11 4.83
C LEU A 71 -6.47 -6.74 5.02
N ALA A 72 -6.69 -7.91 4.45
CA ALA A 72 -7.98 -8.59 4.51
C ALA A 72 -8.38 -8.95 5.96
N ASP A 73 -7.42 -9.43 6.76
CA ASP A 73 -7.63 -9.74 8.17
C ASP A 73 -7.70 -8.48 9.04
N GLY A 74 -6.84 -7.48 8.76
CA GLY A 74 -6.73 -6.27 9.57
C GLY A 74 -7.92 -5.33 9.42
N MET A 75 -8.44 -5.14 8.22
CA MET A 75 -9.59 -4.23 7.98
C MET A 75 -10.90 -4.78 8.54
N ASP A 76 -11.04 -6.10 8.66
CA ASP A 76 -12.19 -6.77 9.30
C ASP A 76 -13.56 -6.28 8.76
N ILE A 77 -13.67 -6.11 7.45
CA ILE A 77 -14.91 -5.72 6.77
C ILE A 77 -15.24 -6.67 5.61
N PRO A 78 -16.52 -6.87 5.28
CA PRO A 78 -16.90 -7.55 4.04
C PRO A 78 -16.40 -6.77 2.83
N ALA A 79 -15.45 -7.35 2.09
CA ALA A 79 -14.85 -6.70 0.93
C ALA A 79 -14.17 -7.72 -0.01
N ARG A 80 -13.96 -7.30 -1.25
CA ARG A 80 -13.10 -7.96 -2.21
C ARG A 80 -11.77 -7.23 -2.24
N PHE A 81 -10.72 -7.89 -1.80
CA PHE A 81 -9.35 -7.37 -1.78
C PHE A 81 -8.59 -7.88 -2.99
N MET A 82 -8.01 -6.98 -3.76
CA MET A 82 -7.26 -7.29 -4.97
C MET A 82 -5.87 -6.64 -4.96
N ALA A 83 -4.86 -7.43 -5.26
CA ALA A 83 -3.49 -6.96 -5.42
C ALA A 83 -2.97 -7.35 -6.80
N LEU A 84 -2.45 -6.38 -7.54
CA LEU A 84 -1.68 -6.61 -8.75
C LEU A 84 -0.20 -6.66 -8.36
N ASN A 85 0.47 -7.79 -8.53
CA ASN A 85 1.91 -7.84 -8.41
C ASN A 85 2.57 -6.96 -9.48
N LYS A 86 3.71 -6.35 -9.17
CA LYS A 86 4.54 -5.73 -10.20
C LYS A 86 4.93 -6.78 -11.24
N ARG A 87 5.10 -6.39 -12.50
CA ARG A 87 5.53 -7.33 -13.55
C ARG A 87 6.85 -7.98 -13.16
N HIS A 88 7.05 -9.23 -13.57
CA HIS A 88 8.26 -10.05 -13.27
C HIS A 88 8.44 -10.45 -11.79
N VAL A 89 7.44 -10.22 -10.94
CA VAL A 89 7.42 -10.80 -9.59
C VAL A 89 7.10 -12.29 -9.69
N VAL A 90 7.94 -13.12 -9.09
CA VAL A 90 7.74 -14.57 -9.04
C VAL A 90 6.81 -14.93 -7.89
N SER A 91 5.89 -15.88 -8.13
CA SER A 91 4.96 -16.36 -7.11
C SER A 91 5.69 -16.87 -5.87
N GLY A 92 5.25 -16.41 -4.70
CA GLY A 92 5.86 -16.74 -3.41
C GLY A 92 7.17 -16.01 -3.10
N GLN A 93 7.63 -15.11 -3.97
CA GLN A 93 8.85 -14.33 -3.75
C GLN A 93 8.65 -13.37 -2.56
N ALA A 94 9.63 -13.38 -1.65
CA ALA A 94 9.75 -12.40 -0.59
C ALA A 94 11.05 -11.62 -0.78
N GLN A 95 10.94 -10.30 -0.77
CA GLN A 95 12.07 -9.40 -0.91
C GLN A 95 11.87 -8.19 -0.01
N GLY A 96 12.84 -7.90 0.85
CA GLY A 96 12.82 -6.69 1.68
C GLY A 96 13.49 -5.52 0.97
N GLY A 97 12.90 -4.35 1.09
CA GLY A 97 13.48 -3.01 0.92
C GLY A 97 14.09 -2.60 -0.42
N GLY A 98 14.77 -3.45 -1.16
CA GLY A 98 15.45 -3.12 -2.40
C GLY A 98 15.06 -4.00 -3.57
N SER A 99 15.66 -3.79 -4.72
CA SER A 99 15.47 -4.62 -5.92
C SER A 99 16.73 -5.32 -6.40
N ASP A 100 17.80 -5.26 -5.62
CA ASP A 100 19.10 -5.89 -5.90
C ASP A 100 19.03 -7.41 -5.98
N ALA A 101 18.20 -8.05 -5.15
CA ALA A 101 17.95 -9.49 -5.20
C ALA A 101 16.80 -9.89 -6.16
N CYS A 102 16.18 -8.92 -6.84
CA CYS A 102 15.17 -9.18 -7.86
C CYS A 102 15.79 -9.58 -9.20
N SER A 103 14.98 -10.17 -10.09
CA SER A 103 15.45 -10.53 -11.43
C SER A 103 15.90 -9.31 -12.25
N ARG A 104 16.70 -9.56 -13.27
CA ARG A 104 17.14 -8.50 -14.20
C ARG A 104 15.94 -7.86 -14.92
N GLU A 105 14.98 -8.69 -15.33
CA GLU A 105 13.76 -8.27 -16.00
C GLU A 105 12.93 -7.37 -15.08
N PHE A 106 12.80 -7.73 -13.79
CA PHE A 106 12.13 -6.88 -12.82
C PHE A 106 12.84 -5.51 -12.72
N ARG A 107 14.16 -5.48 -12.51
CA ARG A 107 14.92 -4.22 -12.40
C ARG A 107 14.79 -3.34 -13.65
N ALA A 108 14.77 -3.96 -14.83
CA ALA A 108 14.58 -3.24 -16.09
C ALA A 108 13.17 -2.64 -16.23
N TRP A 109 12.14 -3.28 -15.67
CA TRP A 109 10.76 -2.81 -15.72
C TRP A 109 10.36 -1.91 -14.54
N ASN A 110 11.05 -2.00 -13.40
CA ASN A 110 10.71 -1.42 -12.11
C ASN A 110 10.83 0.12 -12.10
N LEU A 111 9.88 0.79 -12.74
CA LEU A 111 9.77 2.24 -12.82
C LEU A 111 8.40 2.69 -12.33
N PRO A 112 8.29 3.73 -11.47
CA PRO A 112 7.02 4.26 -10.99
C PRO A 112 6.01 4.58 -12.10
N ARG A 113 6.46 5.15 -13.24
CA ARG A 113 5.58 5.42 -14.39
C ARG A 113 4.99 4.16 -15.01
N HIS A 114 5.72 3.03 -15.04
CA HIS A 114 5.21 1.75 -15.53
C HIS A 114 4.17 1.18 -14.58
N TRP A 115 4.42 1.24 -13.28
CA TRP A 115 3.43 0.77 -12.30
C TRP A 115 2.16 1.60 -12.35
N MET A 116 2.30 2.92 -12.48
CA MET A 116 1.16 3.80 -12.64
C MET A 116 0.30 3.38 -13.82
N ALA A 117 0.91 3.11 -14.99
CA ALA A 117 0.20 2.66 -16.18
C ALA A 117 -0.47 1.30 -15.97
N ASP A 118 0.27 0.33 -15.40
CA ASP A 118 -0.21 -1.02 -15.11
C ASP A 118 -1.42 -0.99 -14.14
N TYR A 119 -1.33 -0.24 -13.06
CA TYR A 119 -2.42 -0.13 -12.10
C TYR A 119 -3.61 0.64 -12.65
N MET A 120 -3.40 1.69 -13.43
CA MET A 120 -4.49 2.40 -14.10
C MET A 120 -5.29 1.48 -15.04
N GLU A 121 -4.61 0.64 -15.83
CA GLU A 121 -5.27 -0.33 -16.70
C GLU A 121 -5.99 -1.40 -15.87
N PHE A 122 -5.34 -1.93 -14.83
CA PHE A 122 -5.92 -2.96 -13.96
C PHE A 122 -7.20 -2.47 -13.27
N VAL A 123 -7.15 -1.33 -12.60
CA VAL A 123 -8.30 -0.74 -11.90
C VAL A 123 -9.42 -0.45 -12.91
N SER A 124 -9.10 0.17 -14.06
CA SER A 124 -10.09 0.49 -15.10
C SER A 124 -10.84 -0.74 -15.60
N ARG A 125 -10.11 -1.80 -15.92
CA ARG A 125 -10.73 -3.02 -16.45
C ARG A 125 -11.49 -3.82 -15.42
N THR A 126 -11.01 -3.82 -14.16
CA THR A 126 -11.72 -4.45 -13.06
C THR A 126 -13.07 -3.77 -12.79
N LEU A 127 -13.09 -2.43 -12.74
CA LEU A 127 -14.33 -1.69 -12.53
C LEU A 127 -15.27 -1.79 -13.72
N ALA A 128 -14.76 -1.78 -14.95
CA ALA A 128 -15.57 -1.92 -16.15
C ALA A 128 -16.20 -3.32 -16.32
N ALA A 129 -15.63 -4.35 -15.69
CA ALA A 129 -16.20 -5.70 -15.73
C ALA A 129 -17.46 -5.85 -14.85
N GLU A 130 -17.65 -4.99 -13.84
CA GLU A 130 -18.79 -5.02 -12.93
C GLU A 130 -19.34 -3.59 -12.69
N PRO A 131 -19.93 -2.94 -13.71
CA PRO A 131 -20.33 -1.54 -13.64
C PRO A 131 -21.45 -1.33 -12.62
N GLY A 132 -21.29 -0.31 -11.77
CA GLY A 132 -22.28 0.08 -10.76
C GLY A 132 -22.40 -0.85 -9.55
N ARG A 133 -21.55 -1.88 -9.44
CA ARG A 133 -21.55 -2.83 -8.33
C ARG A 133 -20.98 -2.24 -7.04
N TRP A 134 -19.91 -1.46 -7.16
CA TRP A 134 -19.08 -1.06 -6.04
C TRP A 134 -19.55 0.26 -5.44
N LYS A 135 -20.00 0.23 -4.18
CA LYS A 135 -20.32 1.41 -3.39
C LYS A 135 -19.05 2.10 -2.91
N ASN A 136 -18.08 1.30 -2.46
CA ASN A 136 -16.78 1.80 -2.02
C ASN A 136 -15.68 1.21 -2.92
N VAL A 137 -14.85 2.07 -3.48
CA VAL A 137 -13.61 1.70 -4.19
C VAL A 137 -12.45 2.31 -3.43
N VAL A 138 -11.71 1.47 -2.74
CA VAL A 138 -10.68 1.85 -1.78
C VAL A 138 -9.31 1.54 -2.36
N LEU A 139 -8.38 2.48 -2.28
CA LEU A 139 -6.97 2.23 -2.54
C LEU A 139 -6.22 2.14 -1.21
N VAL A 140 -5.39 1.12 -1.07
CA VAL A 140 -4.50 0.95 0.08
C VAL A 140 -3.07 0.83 -0.40
N GLY A 141 -2.19 1.72 0.04
CA GLY A 141 -0.78 1.71 -0.34
C GLY A 141 0.17 1.68 0.86
N GLY A 142 1.19 0.84 0.81
CA GLY A 142 2.25 0.78 1.82
C GLY A 142 3.56 1.33 1.27
N SER A 143 4.25 2.21 2.03
CA SER A 143 5.54 2.78 1.62
C SER A 143 5.45 3.40 0.22
N GLU A 144 6.34 3.08 -0.72
CA GLU A 144 6.29 3.51 -2.11
C GLU A 144 4.91 3.30 -2.79
N GLY A 145 4.18 2.25 -2.39
CA GLY A 145 2.81 2.01 -2.84
C GLY A 145 1.82 3.07 -2.37
N GLY A 146 2.10 3.79 -1.28
CA GLY A 146 1.31 4.93 -0.81
C GLY A 146 1.34 6.10 -1.78
N ALA A 147 2.54 6.51 -2.21
CA ALA A 147 2.71 7.54 -3.23
C ALA A 147 2.04 7.16 -4.55
N LEU A 148 2.16 5.89 -4.97
CA LEU A 148 1.50 5.40 -6.18
C LEU A 148 -0.02 5.43 -6.05
N ALA A 149 -0.56 4.96 -4.92
CA ALA A 149 -2.00 4.96 -4.67
C ALA A 149 -2.58 6.38 -4.70
N ALA A 150 -1.88 7.37 -4.12
CA ALA A 150 -2.28 8.78 -4.18
C ALA A 150 -2.33 9.31 -5.62
N ARG A 151 -1.35 8.99 -6.46
CA ARG A 151 -1.33 9.36 -7.88
C ARG A 151 -2.47 8.72 -8.67
N VAL A 152 -2.75 7.43 -8.43
CA VAL A 152 -3.88 6.73 -9.05
C VAL A 152 -5.21 7.34 -8.61
N ALA A 153 -5.38 7.61 -7.30
CA ALA A 153 -6.58 8.26 -6.78
C ALA A 153 -6.81 9.64 -7.40
N ARG A 154 -5.75 10.44 -7.56
CA ARG A 154 -5.84 11.76 -8.21
C ARG A 154 -6.28 11.66 -9.68
N ALA A 155 -5.87 10.62 -10.38
CA ALA A 155 -6.16 10.44 -11.81
C ALA A 155 -7.55 9.84 -12.08
N ARG A 156 -8.33 9.48 -11.03
CA ARG A 156 -9.59 8.75 -11.14
C ARG A 156 -10.67 9.33 -10.24
N SER A 157 -11.87 9.51 -10.79
CA SER A 157 -13.05 10.01 -10.05
C SER A 157 -13.90 8.91 -9.41
N ASP A 158 -13.62 7.65 -9.70
CA ASP A 158 -14.36 6.49 -9.18
C ASP A 158 -13.75 5.91 -7.89
N ILE A 159 -12.60 6.41 -7.46
CA ILE A 159 -12.01 6.08 -6.15
C ILE A 159 -12.74 6.84 -5.06
N THR A 160 -13.12 6.14 -3.99
CA THR A 160 -13.89 6.72 -2.88
C THR A 160 -13.05 6.97 -1.62
N HIS A 161 -11.99 6.21 -1.39
CA HIS A 161 -11.16 6.29 -0.18
C HIS A 161 -9.69 5.97 -0.49
N LEU A 162 -8.78 6.61 0.24
CA LEU A 162 -7.35 6.31 0.20
C LEU A 162 -6.81 6.02 1.61
N ILE A 163 -6.15 4.88 1.78
CA ILE A 163 -5.47 4.48 3.01
C ILE A 163 -3.99 4.33 2.70
N VAL A 164 -3.13 4.94 3.51
CA VAL A 164 -1.68 4.94 3.32
C VAL A 164 -0.98 4.49 4.59
N VAL A 165 0.04 3.65 4.45
CA VAL A 165 0.88 3.17 5.55
C VAL A 165 2.33 3.49 5.25
N GLY A 166 2.99 4.24 6.13
CA GLY A 166 4.44 4.49 6.06
C GLY A 166 4.89 5.30 4.84
N ASP A 167 4.05 6.23 4.35
CA ASP A 167 4.43 7.20 3.32
C ASP A 167 3.99 8.61 3.71
N GLY A 168 4.66 9.64 3.19
CA GLY A 168 4.44 11.03 3.52
C GLY A 168 4.37 11.94 2.29
N GLY A 169 4.58 13.24 2.50
CA GLY A 169 4.41 14.25 1.46
C GLY A 169 5.69 14.66 0.74
N TRP A 170 6.86 14.30 1.28
CA TRP A 170 8.15 14.71 0.72
C TRP A 170 8.53 13.87 -0.51
N SER A 171 9.36 14.46 -1.37
CA SER A 171 9.99 13.70 -2.44
C SER A 171 10.94 12.63 -1.87
N MET A 172 11.29 11.64 -2.68
CA MET A 172 12.29 10.64 -2.28
C MET A 172 13.65 11.31 -2.00
N ARG A 173 14.00 12.35 -2.76
CA ARG A 173 15.19 13.19 -2.52
C ARG A 173 15.17 13.79 -1.12
N ASP A 174 14.06 14.43 -0.72
CA ASP A 174 13.97 15.10 0.56
C ASP A 174 13.96 14.11 1.73
N ASN A 175 13.23 12.98 1.58
CA ASN A 175 13.23 11.91 2.57
C ASN A 175 14.66 11.38 2.82
N LEU A 176 15.38 11.04 1.75
CA LEU A 176 16.75 10.53 1.86
C LEU A 176 17.74 11.60 2.35
N SER A 177 17.58 12.85 1.93
CA SER A 177 18.41 13.96 2.43
C SER A 177 18.25 14.17 3.94
N SER A 178 17.03 14.03 4.44
CA SER A 178 16.76 14.09 5.88
C SER A 178 17.38 12.91 6.66
N LEU A 179 17.40 11.71 6.06
CA LEU A 179 17.89 10.51 6.73
C LEU A 179 19.41 10.34 6.70
N MET A 180 20.06 10.81 5.65
CA MET A 180 21.48 10.49 5.42
C MET A 180 22.36 11.69 5.06
N GLY A 181 21.78 12.88 4.98
CA GLY A 181 22.46 14.11 4.62
C GLY A 181 22.34 14.48 3.15
N ALA A 182 22.10 15.77 2.89
CA ALA A 182 21.88 16.30 1.55
C ALA A 182 23.10 16.09 0.63
N ASP A 183 24.32 16.25 1.15
CA ASP A 183 25.55 16.08 0.37
C ASP A 183 25.70 14.67 -0.20
N VAL A 184 25.32 13.64 0.60
CA VAL A 184 25.36 12.23 0.18
C VAL A 184 24.38 11.99 -0.96
N VAL A 185 23.18 12.52 -0.82
CA VAL A 185 22.09 12.36 -1.80
C VAL A 185 22.42 13.10 -3.09
N GLU A 186 22.96 14.32 -3.00
CA GLU A 186 23.35 15.11 -4.16
C GLU A 186 24.53 14.50 -4.93
N ALA A 187 25.49 13.91 -4.21
CA ALA A 187 26.59 13.17 -4.83
C ALA A 187 26.07 11.97 -5.64
N ALA A 188 25.16 11.18 -5.05
CA ALA A 188 24.52 10.05 -5.74
C ALA A 188 23.70 10.52 -6.95
N TRP A 189 22.94 11.62 -6.79
CA TRP A 189 22.16 12.19 -7.89
C TRP A 189 23.00 12.58 -9.09
N LYS A 190 24.18 13.16 -8.88
CA LYS A 190 25.12 13.50 -9.97
C LYS A 190 25.52 12.29 -10.79
N ASP A 191 25.72 11.13 -10.14
CA ASP A 191 26.06 9.88 -10.84
C ASP A 191 24.84 9.28 -11.53
N ILE A 192 23.68 9.28 -10.89
CA ILE A 192 22.40 8.85 -11.45
C ILE A 192 22.07 9.67 -12.72
N ALA A 193 22.20 10.99 -12.65
CA ALA A 193 21.89 11.89 -13.77
C ALA A 193 22.84 11.73 -14.98
N ARG A 194 24.05 11.19 -14.78
CA ARG A 194 24.96 10.86 -15.90
C ARG A 194 24.55 9.56 -16.62
N HIS A 195 23.83 8.66 -15.93
CA HIS A 195 23.45 7.35 -16.45
C HIS A 195 21.98 7.04 -16.15
N PRO A 196 21.02 7.92 -16.56
CA PRO A 196 19.63 7.92 -16.11
C PRO A 196 18.86 6.67 -16.54
N ASP A 197 19.29 5.99 -17.60
CA ASP A 197 18.61 4.79 -18.14
C ASP A 197 19.24 3.48 -17.65
N SER A 198 20.27 3.54 -16.79
CA SER A 198 20.97 2.32 -16.36
C SER A 198 20.07 1.44 -15.47
N ALA A 199 19.87 0.20 -15.93
CA ALA A 199 19.23 -0.87 -15.15
C ALA A 199 20.25 -1.68 -14.32
N GLU A 200 21.55 -1.50 -14.56
CA GLU A 200 22.63 -2.28 -13.94
C GLU A 200 23.33 -1.51 -12.81
N ALA A 201 23.58 -0.22 -13.00
CA ALA A 201 24.14 0.61 -11.94
C ALA A 201 23.09 0.79 -10.82
N LEU A 202 23.49 0.45 -9.60
CA LEU A 202 22.59 0.45 -8.44
C LEU A 202 23.03 1.51 -7.43
N TRP A 203 22.05 2.14 -6.79
CA TRP A 203 22.21 2.90 -5.57
C TRP A 203 21.15 2.49 -4.57
N ARG A 204 21.53 2.19 -3.33
CA ARG A 204 20.63 1.70 -2.28
C ARG A 204 19.67 0.59 -2.74
N GLY A 205 20.21 -0.39 -3.47
CA GLY A 205 19.45 -1.56 -3.94
C GLY A 205 18.51 -1.31 -5.13
N HIS A 206 18.46 -0.11 -5.69
CA HIS A 206 17.63 0.18 -6.87
C HIS A 206 18.48 0.68 -8.05
N PRO A 207 18.09 0.35 -9.30
CA PRO A 207 18.80 0.83 -10.49
C PRO A 207 18.72 2.37 -10.63
N TYR A 208 19.70 2.97 -11.29
CA TYR A 208 19.73 4.42 -11.52
C TYR A 208 18.50 4.92 -12.25
N ARG A 209 17.98 4.16 -13.24
CA ARG A 209 16.75 4.50 -13.96
C ARG A 209 15.51 4.62 -13.04
N TYR A 210 15.44 3.82 -12.01
CA TYR A 210 14.38 3.90 -11.01
C TYR A 210 14.47 5.21 -10.22
N TRP A 211 15.66 5.55 -9.75
CA TRP A 211 15.89 6.80 -9.02
C TRP A 211 15.59 8.01 -9.88
N PHE A 212 16.03 7.98 -11.14
CA PHE A 212 15.79 9.09 -12.09
C PHE A 212 14.28 9.29 -12.36
N ASP A 213 13.49 8.22 -12.34
CA ASP A 213 12.03 8.26 -12.54
C ASP A 213 11.25 8.77 -11.31
N THR A 214 11.77 8.55 -10.08
CA THR A 214 11.01 8.79 -8.85
C THR A 214 11.53 9.92 -7.96
N PHE A 215 12.76 10.34 -8.12
CA PHE A 215 13.54 11.07 -7.12
C PHE A 215 12.91 12.39 -6.67
N ASP A 216 12.35 13.16 -7.61
CA ASP A 216 11.84 14.51 -7.37
C ASP A 216 10.30 14.58 -7.25
N HIS A 217 9.60 13.46 -7.39
CA HIS A 217 8.16 13.47 -7.19
C HIS A 217 7.81 13.58 -5.70
N ALA A 218 7.10 14.63 -5.32
CA ALA A 218 6.57 14.83 -3.97
C ALA A 218 5.08 14.42 -3.92
N PRO A 219 4.72 13.34 -3.20
CA PRO A 219 3.32 12.88 -3.09
C PRO A 219 2.35 13.91 -2.51
N LEU A 220 2.87 14.92 -1.81
CA LEU A 220 2.09 16.04 -1.26
C LEU A 220 1.15 16.66 -2.30
N VAL A 221 1.60 16.84 -3.54
CA VAL A 221 0.79 17.46 -4.59
C VAL A 221 -0.41 16.60 -4.97
N ASP A 222 -0.26 15.27 -4.86
CA ASP A 222 -1.35 14.32 -5.11
C ASP A 222 -2.34 14.32 -3.96
N TYR A 223 -1.88 14.22 -2.70
CA TYR A 223 -2.75 14.31 -1.52
C TYR A 223 -3.59 15.59 -1.49
N LEU A 224 -2.98 16.75 -1.76
CA LEU A 224 -3.68 18.03 -1.76
C LEU A 224 -4.70 18.18 -2.88
N ALA A 225 -4.56 17.43 -3.97
CA ALA A 225 -5.53 17.42 -5.06
C ALA A 225 -6.77 16.56 -4.77
N LEU A 226 -6.71 15.64 -3.79
CA LEU A 226 -7.81 14.72 -3.51
C LEU A 226 -8.97 15.41 -2.78
N GLY A 227 -10.21 15.12 -3.22
CA GLY A 227 -11.44 15.47 -2.52
C GLY A 227 -12.05 14.33 -1.70
N ILE A 228 -11.49 13.12 -1.83
CA ILE A 228 -11.94 11.93 -1.09
C ILE A 228 -11.31 11.86 0.30
N PRO A 229 -11.89 11.10 1.26
CA PRO A 229 -11.24 10.80 2.52
C PRO A 229 -9.90 10.08 2.34
N VAL A 230 -8.89 10.57 3.05
CA VAL A 230 -7.52 10.02 3.11
C VAL A 230 -7.15 9.80 4.56
N ILE A 231 -6.63 8.62 4.91
CA ILE A 231 -6.04 8.38 6.22
C ILE A 231 -4.62 7.80 6.07
N ILE A 232 -3.68 8.36 6.81
CA ILE A 232 -2.27 7.97 6.80
C ILE A 232 -1.91 7.39 8.16
N GLY A 233 -1.45 6.14 8.21
CA GLY A 233 -0.86 5.50 9.37
C GLY A 233 0.66 5.59 9.32
N PHE A 234 1.29 6.02 10.41
CA PHE A 234 2.71 6.30 10.43
C PHE A 234 3.39 5.87 11.74
N GLY A 235 4.58 5.29 11.66
CA GLY A 235 5.41 4.97 12.82
C GLY A 235 6.32 6.13 13.21
N GLU A 236 6.34 6.51 14.50
CA GLU A 236 7.18 7.60 14.98
C GLU A 236 8.68 7.33 14.77
N ARG A 237 9.08 6.04 14.84
CA ARG A 237 10.47 5.58 14.65
C ARG A 237 10.73 5.01 13.26
N ASP A 238 9.95 5.42 12.30
CA ASP A 238 10.17 5.02 10.90
C ASP A 238 11.57 5.48 10.43
N SER A 239 12.41 4.50 10.07
CA SER A 239 13.78 4.73 9.59
C SER A 239 13.89 4.77 8.06
N SER A 240 12.78 4.56 7.36
CA SER A 240 12.70 4.54 5.89
C SER A 240 12.13 5.82 5.33
N VAL A 241 11.13 6.40 6.03
CA VAL A 241 10.50 7.70 5.69
C VAL A 241 10.45 8.52 6.99
N PRO A 242 10.94 9.77 7.00
CA PRO A 242 10.90 10.61 8.19
C PRO A 242 9.46 10.96 8.59
N ALA A 243 9.10 10.87 9.88
CA ALA A 243 7.78 11.24 10.38
C ALA A 243 7.39 12.70 10.03
N ALA A 244 8.37 13.58 9.90
CA ALA A 244 8.18 14.96 9.44
C ALA A 244 7.51 15.04 8.06
N SER A 245 7.77 14.06 7.17
CA SER A 245 7.15 13.97 5.85
C SER A 245 5.62 13.74 5.92
N ALA A 246 5.17 12.91 6.87
CA ALA A 246 3.73 12.69 7.09
C ALA A 246 3.07 13.90 7.77
N HIS A 247 3.74 14.49 8.76
CA HIS A 247 3.26 15.73 9.40
C HIS A 247 3.12 16.89 8.42
N GLU A 248 4.00 16.97 7.39
CA GLU A 248 3.91 17.98 6.33
C GLU A 248 2.61 17.86 5.54
N VAL A 249 2.14 16.62 5.23
CA VAL A 249 0.86 16.42 4.55
C VAL A 249 -0.28 17.03 5.36
N LEU A 250 -0.35 16.74 6.67
CA LEU A 250 -1.41 17.26 7.53
C LEU A 250 -1.33 18.78 7.67
N ARG A 251 -0.12 19.32 7.84
CA ARG A 251 0.11 20.77 7.94
C ARG A 251 -0.34 21.49 6.66
N ALA A 252 0.05 21.00 5.50
CA ALA A 252 -0.28 21.58 4.21
C ALA A 252 -1.79 21.44 3.90
N ALA A 253 -2.41 20.32 4.24
CA ALA A 253 -3.84 20.11 4.09
C ALA A 253 -4.65 21.13 4.91
N ARG A 254 -4.29 21.32 6.18
CA ARG A 254 -4.92 22.33 7.06
C ARG A 254 -4.73 23.74 6.52
N ALA A 255 -3.54 24.09 6.04
CA ALA A 255 -3.27 25.39 5.44
C ALA A 255 -4.11 25.62 4.16
N ALA A 256 -4.41 24.57 3.41
CA ALA A 256 -5.31 24.60 2.25
C ALA A 256 -6.81 24.49 2.60
N GLY A 257 -7.17 24.50 3.88
CA GLY A 257 -8.57 24.39 4.35
C GLY A 257 -9.18 22.99 4.17
N LYS A 258 -8.37 21.97 3.94
CA LYS A 258 -8.83 20.59 3.76
C LYS A 258 -9.06 19.90 5.11
N GLN A 259 -10.17 19.16 5.19
CA GLN A 259 -10.55 18.38 6.38
C GLN A 259 -10.68 16.88 6.08
N ASN A 260 -10.40 16.48 4.85
CA ASN A 260 -10.55 15.12 4.37
C ASN A 260 -9.26 14.27 4.49
N ILE A 261 -8.21 14.79 5.12
CA ILE A 261 -6.93 14.10 5.31
C ILE A 261 -6.65 13.95 6.80
N GLY A 262 -6.62 12.70 7.28
CA GLY A 262 -6.25 12.30 8.63
C GLY A 262 -4.85 11.70 8.69
N LEU A 263 -4.19 11.83 9.86
CA LEU A 263 -2.88 11.23 10.16
C LEU A 263 -2.93 10.62 11.56
N VAL A 264 -2.59 9.34 11.64
CA VAL A 264 -2.40 8.61 12.90
C VAL A 264 -0.92 8.26 13.03
N VAL A 265 -0.26 8.79 14.05
CA VAL A 265 1.15 8.48 14.35
C VAL A 265 1.21 7.59 15.58
N TYR A 266 1.86 6.44 15.45
CA TYR A 266 2.01 5.45 16.50
C TYR A 266 3.35 5.62 17.21
N PRO A 267 3.35 5.99 18.52
CA PRO A 267 4.57 6.18 19.29
C PRO A 267 5.42 4.91 19.33
N GLY A 268 6.72 5.05 19.06
CA GLY A 268 7.67 3.95 19.12
C GLY A 268 7.57 2.93 17.99
N ALA A 269 6.58 3.03 17.09
CA ALA A 269 6.42 2.11 15.98
C ALA A 269 7.40 2.39 14.83
N ASP A 270 7.78 1.33 14.13
CA ASP A 270 8.65 1.34 12.95
C ASP A 270 7.89 1.62 11.64
N HIS A 271 8.59 1.45 10.48
CA HIS A 271 8.03 1.62 9.15
C HIS A 271 6.83 0.71 8.83
N SER A 272 6.73 -0.43 9.49
CA SER A 272 5.64 -1.41 9.34
C SER A 272 4.55 -1.23 10.39
N LEU A 273 4.57 -0.15 11.15
CA LEU A 273 3.71 0.15 12.31
C LEU A 273 3.82 -0.94 13.40
N GLN A 274 5.01 -1.52 13.58
CA GLN A 274 5.27 -2.47 14.64
C GLN A 274 6.03 -1.80 15.79
N ALA A 275 5.63 -2.06 17.02
CA ALA A 275 6.35 -1.68 18.22
C ALA A 275 6.47 -2.90 19.14
N GLU A 276 7.33 -2.84 20.18
CA GLU A 276 7.53 -3.94 21.10
C GLU A 276 6.18 -4.35 21.76
N GLY A 277 5.73 -5.58 21.45
CA GLY A 277 4.50 -6.16 21.97
C GLY A 277 3.19 -5.62 21.35
N HIS A 278 3.25 -4.76 20.32
CA HIS A 278 2.07 -4.16 19.69
C HIS A 278 2.12 -4.20 18.17
N ASP A 279 1.03 -4.70 17.58
CA ASP A 279 0.77 -4.66 16.14
C ASP A 279 -0.18 -3.47 15.82
N HIS A 280 0.41 -2.28 15.70
CA HIS A 280 -0.34 -1.06 15.38
C HIS A 280 -0.85 -1.06 13.94
N LEU A 281 -0.24 -1.85 13.03
CA LEU A 281 -0.76 -1.97 11.67
C LEU A 281 -2.17 -2.57 11.68
N ARG A 282 -2.39 -3.62 12.47
CA ARG A 282 -3.72 -4.24 12.61
C ARG A 282 -4.72 -3.28 13.25
N GLU A 283 -4.31 -2.52 14.26
CA GLU A 283 -5.13 -1.48 14.89
C GLU A 283 -5.54 -0.39 13.88
N PHE A 284 -4.58 0.14 13.14
CA PHE A 284 -4.80 1.15 12.10
C PHE A 284 -5.77 0.65 11.01
N LEU A 285 -5.53 -0.55 10.49
CA LEU A 285 -6.36 -1.15 9.44
C LEU A 285 -7.79 -1.39 9.90
N ARG A 286 -7.97 -1.84 11.14
CA ARG A 286 -9.31 -2.02 11.73
C ARG A 286 -10.05 -0.68 11.85
N GLY A 287 -9.38 0.36 12.32
CA GLY A 287 -9.94 1.72 12.37
C GLY A 287 -10.36 2.22 10.98
N ALA A 288 -9.49 2.02 9.97
CA ALA A 288 -9.78 2.38 8.59
C ALA A 288 -10.99 1.58 8.03
N GLY A 289 -11.07 0.28 8.30
CA GLY A 289 -12.20 -0.56 7.91
C GLY A 289 -13.52 -0.09 8.52
N GLN A 290 -13.54 0.20 9.82
CA GLN A 290 -14.70 0.76 10.52
C GLN A 290 -15.10 2.13 9.96
N GLY A 291 -14.13 2.97 9.61
CA GLY A 291 -14.36 4.26 8.98
C GLY A 291 -15.07 4.13 7.63
N ILE A 292 -14.63 3.19 6.77
CA ILE A 292 -15.30 2.89 5.49
C ILE A 292 -16.72 2.40 5.74
N ALA A 293 -16.93 1.45 6.64
CA ALA A 293 -18.24 0.88 6.94
C ALA A 293 -19.23 1.93 7.49
N SER A 294 -18.74 2.90 8.28
CA SER A 294 -19.56 3.99 8.85
C SER A 294 -19.68 5.22 7.93
N GLY A 295 -18.93 5.27 6.83
CA GLY A 295 -18.86 6.43 5.93
C GLY A 295 -18.03 7.59 6.50
N ARG A 296 -17.16 7.35 7.49
CA ARG A 296 -16.26 8.33 8.10
C ARG A 296 -14.88 7.75 8.29
N LEU A 297 -13.88 8.26 7.59
CA LEU A 297 -12.46 8.07 7.85
C LEU A 297 -11.96 9.30 8.62
N ASP A 298 -11.92 9.19 9.94
CA ASP A 298 -11.45 10.26 10.85
C ASP A 298 -9.99 10.00 11.27
#